data_dd1202759033498a3d3bf377b3efa59e
#
_entry.id   dd1202759033498a3d3bf377b3efa59e
#
_cell.length_a   1.000
_cell.length_b   1.000
_cell.length_c   1.000
_cell.angle_alpha   90.00
_cell.angle_beta   90.00
_cell.angle_gamma   90.00
#
_symmetry.space_group_name_H-M   'P 1'
#
loop_
_entity.id
_entity.type
_entity.pdbx_description
1 polymer ?
#
loop_
_entity_poly.entity_id
_entity_poly.type
_entity_poly.pdbx_seq_one_letter_code
_entity_poly.pdbx_strand_id
1 'polypeptide(L)'
;MAPVVTMRQLLESGVHFGHQTRRWNPKMKRFILAERNGIYIIDLQQSLDFIDKAYEFIRETVAHGGTVLYVGTKKQAQEAIADQARRVGMPYVNQRWLGGMLTNFSTVHKRLQRLKELEEIDFEDVAGSGDRKSTRLNSSH
;
A
#
# COMPACT_ATOMS: atom_id res chain seq x y z
N MET A 1 -9.65 25.61 -9.84
CA MET A 1 -8.76 24.48 -10.15
C MET A 1 -9.53 23.35 -10.82
N ALA A 2 -8.91 22.73 -11.79
CA ALA A 2 -9.48 21.52 -12.37
C ALA A 2 -9.55 20.41 -11.30
N PRO A 3 -10.63 19.62 -11.22
CA PRO A 3 -10.73 18.54 -10.27
C PRO A 3 -9.66 17.46 -10.52
N VAL A 4 -9.15 16.87 -9.46
CA VAL A 4 -8.13 15.79 -9.54
C VAL A 4 -8.70 14.58 -10.30
N VAL A 5 -9.95 14.23 -10.00
CA VAL A 5 -10.70 13.17 -10.68
C VAL A 5 -12.12 13.65 -10.94
N THR A 6 -12.77 13.04 -11.92
CA THR A 6 -14.16 13.34 -12.24
C THR A 6 -15.10 12.29 -11.67
N MET A 7 -16.37 12.66 -11.52
CA MET A 7 -17.43 11.72 -11.12
C MET A 7 -17.48 10.51 -12.05
N ARG A 8 -17.34 10.75 -13.34
CA ARG A 8 -17.33 9.69 -14.36
C ARG A 8 -16.20 8.69 -14.14
N GLN A 9 -14.99 9.17 -13.88
CA GLN A 9 -13.84 8.29 -13.58
C GLN A 9 -14.07 7.43 -12.35
N LEU A 10 -14.66 8.00 -11.29
CA LEU A 10 -14.97 7.25 -10.09
C LEU A 10 -16.01 6.16 -10.34
N LEU A 11 -17.07 6.48 -11.10
CA LEU A 11 -18.11 5.52 -11.46
C LEU A 11 -17.56 4.38 -12.32
N GLU A 12 -16.75 4.71 -13.32
CA GLU A 12 -16.11 3.71 -14.20
C GLU A 12 -15.18 2.78 -13.43
N SER A 13 -14.54 3.28 -12.39
CA SER A 13 -13.66 2.47 -11.53
C SER A 13 -14.41 1.59 -10.52
N GLY A 14 -15.72 1.74 -10.39
CA GLY A 14 -16.55 0.95 -9.48
C GLY A 14 -16.38 1.30 -8.00
N VAL A 15 -15.82 2.46 -7.67
CA VAL A 15 -15.55 2.85 -6.27
C VAL A 15 -16.81 3.32 -5.52
N HIS A 16 -17.96 3.34 -6.19
CA HIS A 16 -19.25 3.66 -5.56
C HIS A 16 -19.89 2.45 -4.86
N PHE A 17 -19.39 1.23 -5.07
CA PHE A 17 -19.88 0.04 -4.40
C PHE A 17 -19.29 -0.08 -3.00
N GLY A 18 -20.16 -0.09 -2.00
CA GLY A 18 -19.80 -0.32 -0.62
C GLY A 18 -19.99 -1.77 -0.20
N HIS A 19 -20.13 -2.00 1.09
CA HIS A 19 -20.37 -3.34 1.64
C HIS A 19 -21.83 -3.79 1.42
N GLN A 20 -22.03 -5.09 1.51
CA GLN A 20 -23.38 -5.65 1.63
C GLN A 20 -24.07 -5.09 2.88
N THR A 21 -25.39 -4.91 2.80
CA THR A 21 -26.17 -4.29 3.88
C THR A 21 -25.99 -4.96 5.24
N ARG A 22 -25.80 -6.27 5.28
CA ARG A 22 -25.59 -7.03 6.52
C ARG A 22 -24.21 -6.85 7.15
N ARG A 23 -23.22 -6.36 6.38
CA ARG A 23 -21.82 -6.23 6.81
C ARG A 23 -21.35 -4.80 6.99
N TRP A 24 -22.25 -3.85 6.83
CA TRP A 24 -21.85 -2.45 6.90
C TRP A 24 -21.53 -2.00 8.32
N ASN A 25 -20.72 -0.97 8.40
CA ASN A 25 -20.50 -0.24 9.65
C ASN A 25 -21.47 0.93 9.70
N PRO A 26 -22.38 0.99 10.70
CA PRO A 26 -23.36 2.09 10.83
C PRO A 26 -22.74 3.49 10.87
N LYS A 27 -21.49 3.62 11.29
CA LYS A 27 -20.77 4.90 11.28
C LYS A 27 -20.59 5.47 9.87
N MET A 28 -20.69 4.63 8.84
CA MET A 28 -20.62 5.04 7.45
C MET A 28 -21.92 5.62 6.90
N LYS A 29 -22.99 5.64 7.67
CA LYS A 29 -24.32 6.08 7.23
C LYS A 29 -24.30 7.42 6.51
N ARG A 30 -23.56 8.40 7.01
CA ARG A 30 -23.48 9.75 6.45
C ARG A 30 -22.80 9.80 5.08
N PHE A 31 -22.10 8.73 4.68
CA PHE A 31 -21.38 8.63 3.40
C PHE A 31 -22.11 7.76 2.40
N ILE A 32 -23.27 7.22 2.76
CA ILE A 32 -24.03 6.31 1.92
C ILE A 32 -25.18 7.08 1.28
N LEU A 33 -25.31 6.97 -0.04
CA LEU A 33 -26.35 7.61 -0.82
C LEU A 33 -27.64 6.79 -0.81
N ALA A 34 -27.52 5.49 -1.08
CA ALA A 34 -28.68 4.60 -1.24
C ALA A 34 -28.26 3.13 -1.11
N GLU A 35 -29.24 2.24 -1.12
CA GLU A 35 -29.05 0.80 -1.20
C GLU A 35 -29.60 0.30 -2.54
N ARG A 36 -28.85 -0.57 -3.21
CA ARG A 36 -29.28 -1.26 -4.42
C ARG A 36 -28.84 -2.72 -4.40
N ASN A 37 -29.79 -3.62 -4.60
CA ASN A 37 -29.53 -5.06 -4.67
C ASN A 37 -28.76 -5.60 -3.46
N GLY A 38 -29.09 -5.11 -2.26
CA GLY A 38 -28.45 -5.54 -1.04
C GLY A 38 -27.03 -4.99 -0.82
N ILE A 39 -26.62 -3.99 -1.61
CA ILE A 39 -25.32 -3.34 -1.50
C ILE A 39 -25.53 -1.84 -1.29
N TYR A 40 -24.80 -1.25 -0.37
CA TYR A 40 -24.81 0.20 -0.18
C TYR A 40 -24.01 0.91 -1.27
N ILE A 41 -24.55 2.00 -1.75
CA ILE A 41 -23.90 2.88 -2.74
C ILE A 41 -23.33 4.08 -2.00
N ILE A 42 -22.04 4.30 -2.17
CA ILE A 42 -21.31 5.39 -1.53
C ILE A 42 -21.62 6.70 -2.27
N ASP A 43 -21.78 7.77 -1.52
CA ASP A 43 -21.97 9.12 -2.08
C ASP A 43 -20.65 9.64 -2.64
N LEU A 44 -20.50 9.55 -3.95
CA LEU A 44 -19.28 9.96 -4.64
C LEU A 44 -19.08 11.47 -4.68
N GLN A 45 -20.13 12.27 -4.49
CA GLN A 45 -19.98 13.72 -4.41
C GLN A 45 -19.11 14.08 -3.19
N GLN A 46 -19.36 13.44 -2.07
CA GLN A 46 -18.52 13.60 -0.88
C GLN A 46 -17.10 13.06 -1.12
N SER A 47 -16.98 11.94 -1.83
CA SER A 47 -15.67 11.38 -2.18
C SER A 47 -14.83 12.34 -3.01
N LEU A 48 -15.43 13.02 -3.97
CA LEU A 48 -14.73 14.04 -4.78
C LEU A 48 -14.18 15.15 -3.90
N ASP A 49 -14.98 15.68 -2.99
CA ASP A 49 -14.57 16.75 -2.09
C ASP A 49 -13.40 16.30 -1.19
N PHE A 50 -13.47 15.09 -0.65
CA PHE A 50 -12.41 14.52 0.17
C PHE A 50 -11.13 14.24 -0.62
N ILE A 51 -11.24 13.80 -1.86
CA ILE A 51 -10.08 13.58 -2.74
C ILE A 51 -9.37 14.89 -3.00
N ASP A 52 -10.10 15.97 -3.30
CA ASP A 52 -9.50 17.27 -3.52
C ASP A 52 -8.77 17.78 -2.27
N LYS A 53 -9.36 17.63 -1.09
CA LYS A 53 -8.73 17.99 0.17
C LYS A 53 -7.47 17.16 0.45
N ALA A 54 -7.55 15.86 0.22
CA ALA A 54 -6.40 14.96 0.39
C ALA A 54 -5.27 15.32 -0.57
N TYR A 55 -5.59 15.63 -1.81
CA TYR A 55 -4.62 16.06 -2.81
C TYR A 55 -3.86 17.31 -2.36
N GLU A 56 -4.58 18.34 -1.91
CA GLU A 56 -3.95 19.57 -1.42
C GLU A 56 -3.06 19.32 -0.20
N PHE A 57 -3.52 18.48 0.74
CA PHE A 57 -2.73 18.12 1.91
C PHE A 57 -1.43 17.42 1.53
N ILE A 58 -1.49 16.45 0.62
CA ILE A 58 -0.30 15.72 0.15
C ILE A 58 0.64 16.65 -0.61
N ARG A 59 0.09 17.51 -1.46
CA ARG A 59 0.87 18.49 -2.22
C ARG A 59 1.67 19.39 -1.30
N GLU A 60 1.04 19.95 -0.28
CA GLU A 60 1.72 20.80 0.72
C GLU A 60 2.77 20.03 1.50
N THR A 61 2.45 18.79 1.91
CA THR A 61 3.38 17.93 2.64
C THR A 61 4.66 17.69 1.84
N VAL A 62 4.53 17.35 0.57
CA VAL A 62 5.67 17.11 -0.31
C VAL A 62 6.42 18.41 -0.61
N ALA A 63 5.72 19.51 -0.79
CA ALA A 63 6.34 20.83 -1.02
C ALA A 63 7.24 21.27 0.15
N HIS A 64 6.92 20.83 1.36
CA HIS A 64 7.72 21.11 2.57
C HIS A 64 8.76 20.02 2.87
N GLY A 65 9.04 19.14 1.92
CA GLY A 65 10.04 18.09 2.06
C GLY A 65 9.55 16.84 2.81
N GLY A 66 8.24 16.69 3.04
CA GLY A 66 7.67 15.54 3.69
C GLY A 66 7.70 14.30 2.81
N THR A 67 7.63 13.13 3.44
CA THR A 67 7.59 11.84 2.78
C THR A 67 6.21 11.20 2.95
N VAL A 68 5.69 10.62 1.90
CA VAL A 68 4.41 9.91 1.91
C VAL A 68 4.67 8.42 1.80
N LEU A 69 4.20 7.66 2.78
CA LEU A 69 4.26 6.20 2.75
C LEU A 69 2.99 5.66 2.07
N TYR A 70 3.18 4.97 0.96
CA TYR A 70 2.08 4.33 0.24
C TYR A 70 1.82 2.95 0.84
N VAL A 71 0.59 2.68 1.22
CA VAL A 71 0.20 1.38 1.81
C VAL A 71 -0.97 0.79 1.02
N GLY A 72 -0.77 -0.39 0.48
CA GLY A 72 -1.80 -1.10 -0.27
C GLY A 72 -1.54 -2.59 -0.21
N THR A 73 -2.03 -3.25 0.82
CA THR A 73 -1.80 -4.68 1.06
C THR A 73 -2.86 -5.56 0.42
N LYS A 74 -3.98 -5.00 0.03
CA LYS A 74 -5.04 -5.73 -0.68
C LYS A 74 -4.51 -6.19 -2.05
N LYS A 75 -4.78 -7.42 -2.41
CA LYS A 75 -4.26 -8.03 -3.65
C LYS A 75 -4.48 -7.16 -4.88
N GLN A 76 -5.67 -6.56 -5.01
CA GLN A 76 -6.02 -5.72 -6.14
C GLN A 76 -5.25 -4.38 -6.18
N ALA A 77 -4.72 -3.93 -5.04
CA ALA A 77 -4.02 -2.66 -4.91
C ALA A 77 -2.49 -2.80 -4.97
N GLN A 78 -1.95 -4.00 -4.75
CA GLN A 78 -0.51 -4.21 -4.56
C GLN A 78 0.33 -3.65 -5.71
N GLU A 79 -0.01 -3.98 -6.94
CA GLU A 79 0.74 -3.56 -8.12
C GLU A 79 0.64 -2.06 -8.35
N ALA A 80 -0.58 -1.51 -8.26
CA ALA A 80 -0.82 -0.09 -8.46
C ALA A 80 -0.08 0.77 -7.42
N ILE A 81 -0.08 0.36 -6.15
CA ILE A 81 0.63 1.05 -5.08
C ILE A 81 2.14 1.06 -5.34
N ALA A 82 2.72 -0.07 -5.70
CA ALA A 82 4.13 -0.16 -6.00
C ALA A 82 4.53 0.73 -7.19
N ASP A 83 3.78 0.66 -8.27
CA ASP A 83 4.05 1.42 -9.48
C ASP A 83 3.96 2.94 -9.24
N GLN A 84 2.91 3.39 -8.56
CA GLN A 84 2.74 4.82 -8.30
C GLN A 84 3.76 5.36 -7.29
N ALA A 85 4.11 4.59 -6.28
CA ALA A 85 5.13 5.00 -5.32
C ALA A 85 6.51 5.10 -5.97
N ARG A 86 6.88 4.12 -6.79
CA ARG A 86 8.14 4.14 -7.54
C ARG A 86 8.22 5.32 -8.49
N ARG A 87 7.14 5.64 -9.17
CA ARG A 87 7.08 6.76 -10.12
C ARG A 87 7.48 8.08 -9.48
N VAL A 88 7.14 8.29 -8.22
CA VAL A 88 7.42 9.53 -7.50
C VAL A 88 8.56 9.38 -6.48
N GLY A 89 9.21 8.22 -6.41
CA GLY A 89 10.33 8.00 -5.50
C GLY A 89 9.93 7.93 -4.03
N MET A 90 8.71 7.54 -3.73
CA MET A 90 8.21 7.43 -2.35
C MET A 90 8.24 5.98 -1.85
N PRO A 91 8.38 5.77 -0.53
CA PRO A 91 8.33 4.42 0.03
C PRO A 91 6.93 3.81 -0.04
N TYR A 92 6.86 2.50 -0.11
CA TYR A 92 5.59 1.80 -0.15
C TYR A 92 5.63 0.47 0.60
N VAL A 93 4.46 0.04 1.06
CA VAL A 93 4.23 -1.28 1.64
C VAL A 93 3.05 -1.90 0.90
N ASN A 94 3.30 -2.92 0.10
CA ASN A 94 2.27 -3.62 -0.67
C ASN A 94 2.19 -5.11 -0.35
N GLN A 95 2.95 -5.56 0.64
CA GLN A 95 2.87 -6.91 1.19
C GLN A 95 2.21 -6.85 2.56
N ARG A 96 2.32 -7.92 3.34
CA ARG A 96 1.75 -7.95 4.67
C ARG A 96 2.30 -6.80 5.54
N TRP A 97 1.40 -6.08 6.21
CA TRP A 97 1.80 -5.08 7.19
C TRP A 97 2.34 -5.75 8.45
N LEU A 98 3.57 -5.46 8.82
CA LEU A 98 4.17 -5.98 10.04
C LEU A 98 3.67 -5.18 11.25
N GLY A 99 3.20 -5.88 12.27
CA GLY A 99 2.78 -5.22 13.52
C GLY A 99 3.92 -4.42 14.14
N GLY A 100 3.63 -3.20 14.55
CA GLY A 100 4.61 -2.31 15.16
C GLY A 100 5.50 -1.56 14.18
N MET A 101 5.23 -1.61 12.88
CA MET A 101 6.06 -0.92 11.88
C MET A 101 6.15 0.58 12.12
N LEU A 102 5.11 1.21 12.65
CA LEU A 102 5.10 2.62 13.04
C LEU A 102 5.27 2.82 14.54
N THR A 103 4.69 1.94 15.35
CA THR A 103 4.65 2.10 16.81
C THR A 103 5.84 1.48 17.53
N ASN A 104 6.50 0.52 16.91
CA ASN A 104 7.68 -0.15 17.47
C ASN A 104 8.75 -0.32 16.39
N PHE A 105 9.07 0.78 15.73
CA PHE A 105 10.00 0.78 14.60
C PHE A 105 11.41 0.33 15.00
N SER A 106 11.84 0.61 16.22
CA SER A 106 13.16 0.18 16.70
C SER A 106 13.37 -1.34 16.60
N THR A 107 12.37 -2.12 16.95
CA THR A 107 12.41 -3.59 16.83
C THR A 107 12.40 -4.04 15.37
N VAL A 108 11.55 -3.41 14.54
CA VAL A 108 11.49 -3.68 13.10
C VAL A 108 12.82 -3.34 12.43
N HIS A 109 13.43 -2.22 12.81
CA HIS A 109 14.72 -1.77 12.29
C HIS A 109 15.84 -2.76 12.61
N LYS A 110 15.87 -3.29 13.83
CA LYS A 110 16.83 -4.34 14.23
C LYS A 110 16.70 -5.60 13.37
N ARG A 111 15.47 -6.01 13.07
CA ARG A 111 15.22 -7.15 12.19
C ARG A 111 15.69 -6.89 10.76
N LEU A 112 15.49 -5.67 10.25
CA LEU A 112 15.97 -5.28 8.93
C LEU A 112 17.49 -5.25 8.86
N GLN A 113 18.15 -4.75 9.89
CA GLN A 113 19.62 -4.78 9.99
C GLN A 113 20.14 -6.22 10.02
N ARG A 114 19.49 -7.10 10.78
CA ARG A 114 19.84 -8.52 10.81
C ARG A 114 19.68 -9.19 9.45
N LEU A 115 18.61 -8.86 8.73
CA LEU A 115 18.41 -9.35 7.37
C LEU A 115 19.53 -8.90 6.43
N LYS A 116 19.94 -7.64 6.49
CA LYS A 116 21.06 -7.13 5.69
C LYS A 116 22.36 -7.85 6.02
N GLU A 117 22.66 -8.06 7.29
CA GLU A 117 23.84 -8.81 7.73
C GLU A 117 23.83 -10.23 7.17
N LEU A 118 22.69 -10.91 7.21
CA LEU A 118 22.55 -12.26 6.66
C LEU A 118 22.71 -12.29 5.15
N GLU A 119 22.16 -11.32 4.44
CA GLU A 119 22.31 -11.20 2.99
C GLU A 119 23.79 -10.94 2.60
N GLU A 120 24.48 -10.10 3.34
CA GLU A 120 25.91 -9.84 3.13
C GLU A 120 26.75 -11.10 3.37
N ILE A 121 26.47 -11.83 4.43
CA ILE A 121 27.14 -13.11 4.73
C ILE A 121 26.91 -14.12 3.61
N ASP A 122 25.66 -14.28 3.17
CA ASP A 122 25.32 -15.18 2.06
C ASP A 122 26.03 -14.78 0.77
N PHE A 123 26.13 -13.49 0.50
CA PHE A 123 26.81 -12.97 -0.68
C PHE A 123 28.31 -13.24 -0.60
N GLU A 124 28.94 -13.02 0.53
CA GLU A 124 30.37 -13.32 0.75
C GLU A 124 30.65 -14.82 0.64
N ASP A 125 29.79 -15.65 1.18
CA ASP A 125 29.89 -17.10 1.06
C ASP A 125 29.77 -17.56 -0.39
N VAL A 126 28.85 -17.00 -1.14
CA VAL A 126 28.69 -17.30 -2.57
C VAL A 126 29.91 -16.82 -3.37
N ALA A 127 30.44 -15.64 -3.06
CA ALA A 127 31.61 -15.09 -3.74
C ALA A 127 32.91 -15.83 -3.33
N GLY A 128 33.01 -16.28 -2.06
CA GLY A 128 34.20 -16.94 -1.54
C GLY A 128 34.25 -18.46 -1.68
N SER A 129 33.11 -19.12 -1.90
CA SER A 129 33.03 -20.58 -1.89
C SER A 129 31.99 -21.16 -2.87
N GLY A 130 31.84 -20.53 -4.03
CA GLY A 130 30.89 -20.96 -5.06
C GLY A 130 30.99 -22.45 -5.42
N ASP A 131 32.19 -22.99 -5.53
CA ASP A 131 32.44 -24.40 -5.85
C ASP A 131 31.96 -25.33 -4.74
N ARG A 132 32.08 -24.92 -3.47
CA ARG A 132 31.61 -25.71 -2.34
C ARG A 132 30.09 -25.83 -2.28
N LYS A 133 29.36 -24.78 -2.62
CA LYS A 133 27.90 -24.79 -2.64
C LYS A 133 27.36 -25.69 -3.76
N SER A 134 27.94 -25.63 -4.92
CA SER A 134 27.53 -26.50 -6.05
C SER A 134 27.79 -27.97 -5.74
N THR A 135 28.91 -28.30 -5.11
CA THR A 135 29.25 -29.68 -4.70
C THR A 135 28.25 -30.19 -3.64
N ARG A 136 27.87 -29.36 -2.67
CA ARG A 136 26.87 -29.76 -1.66
C ARG A 136 25.50 -30.01 -2.25
N LEU A 137 25.04 -29.17 -3.19
CA LEU A 137 23.77 -29.36 -3.85
C LEU A 137 23.72 -30.64 -4.67
N ASN A 138 24.84 -31.00 -5.33
CA ASN A 138 24.94 -32.23 -6.09
C ASN A 138 25.03 -33.47 -5.20
N SER A 139 25.57 -33.37 -4.01
CA SER A 139 25.67 -34.50 -3.07
C SER A 139 24.39 -34.77 -2.28
N SER A 140 23.41 -33.85 -2.26
CA SER A 140 22.13 -34.05 -1.62
C SER A 140 21.08 -34.76 -2.47
N HIS A 141 21.42 -35.08 -3.68
CA HIS A 141 20.63 -35.90 -4.61
C HIS A 141 21.22 -37.32 -4.71
#